data_809f89c9fc2a361ed274485d2f04169e
#
_entry.id   809f89c9fc2a361ed274485d2f04169e
#
_cell.length_a   1.000
_cell.length_b   1.000
_cell.length_c   1.000
_cell.angle_alpha   90.00
_cell.angle_beta   90.00
_cell.angle_gamma   90.00
#
_symmetry.space_group_name_H-M   'P 1'
#
loop_
_entity.id
_entity.type
_entity.pdbx_description
1 polymer ?
#
loop_
_entity_poly.entity_id
_entity_poly.type
_entity_poly.pdbx_seq_one_letter_code
_entity_poly.pdbx_strand_id
1 'polypeptide(L)'
;HEGFKQFTGWQSQASTADARNLTKLLVGPWSHTNIGSDEPFGNVSFGSEAAIDHIDEQIKWYDARLRGIDTGIDDEPPIRIFVMGENSWKTAHSWPLPETVYTNYYLHDHGILSEHVPGNESPDLYGYDPVNPVPSHGGQYVSIECSGPFDRTDVEARDDVLVYSTEPLERDIEITGPILLKLYASSSTKDTDFTGTLVDVYPDGKAIILTEGILRARFRSSIEKEEFLVPGTVYEFDLDLWET
;
A
#
# COMPACT_ATOMS: atom_id res chain seq x y z
N HIS A 1 0.77 1.72 7.35
CA HIS A 1 1.92 2.21 6.57
C HIS A 1 2.92 2.98 7.41
N GLU A 2 2.59 4.11 8.03
CA GLU A 2 3.50 4.80 8.95
C GLU A 2 3.99 3.88 10.08
N GLY A 3 3.19 2.90 10.49
CA GLY A 3 3.58 1.87 11.45
C GLY A 3 4.81 1.07 11.00
N PHE A 4 4.92 0.72 9.73
CA PHE A 4 6.10 0.02 9.20
C PHE A 4 7.35 0.91 9.23
N LYS A 5 7.24 2.16 8.77
CA LYS A 5 8.36 3.13 8.81
C LYS A 5 8.77 3.44 10.25
N GLN A 6 7.82 3.59 11.16
CA GLN A 6 8.11 3.80 12.58
C GLN A 6 8.80 2.57 13.17
N PHE A 7 8.30 1.37 12.92
CA PHE A 7 8.87 0.14 13.41
C PHE A 7 10.33 -0.04 12.96
N THR A 8 10.60 0.06 11.66
CA THR A 8 11.95 -0.06 11.10
C THR A 8 12.88 1.07 11.60
N GLY A 9 12.32 2.28 11.72
CA GLY A 9 13.03 3.41 12.33
C GLY A 9 13.41 3.16 13.78
N TRP A 10 12.51 2.64 14.62
CA TRP A 10 12.80 2.27 15.99
C TRP A 10 13.85 1.16 16.07
N GLN A 11 13.73 0.11 15.25
CA GLN A 11 14.71 -0.98 15.22
C GLN A 11 16.12 -0.50 14.87
N SER A 12 16.25 0.44 13.95
CA SER A 12 17.55 0.91 13.43
C SER A 12 18.13 2.10 14.19
N GLN A 13 17.30 3.01 14.72
CA GLN A 13 17.73 4.32 15.18
C GLN A 13 17.46 4.59 16.67
N ALA A 14 16.67 3.77 17.36
CA ALA A 14 16.40 4.00 18.78
C ALA A 14 17.69 3.95 19.60
N SER A 15 17.79 4.81 20.63
CA SER A 15 19.01 5.01 21.40
C SER A 15 19.38 3.82 22.30
N THR A 16 18.41 3.01 22.72
CA THR A 16 18.64 1.86 23.59
C THR A 16 18.44 0.53 22.86
N ALA A 17 19.16 -0.51 23.30
CA ALA A 17 18.98 -1.86 22.77
C ALA A 17 17.54 -2.36 22.99
N ASP A 18 16.96 -2.09 24.16
CA ASP A 18 15.61 -2.50 24.50
C ASP A 18 14.58 -1.86 23.53
N ALA A 19 14.67 -0.56 23.27
CA ALA A 19 13.79 0.10 22.34
C ALA A 19 13.91 -0.46 20.91
N ARG A 20 15.12 -0.89 20.50
CA ARG A 20 15.31 -1.54 19.19
C ARG A 20 14.74 -2.96 19.13
N ASN A 21 14.93 -3.73 20.20
CA ASN A 21 14.68 -5.17 20.18
C ASN A 21 13.28 -5.56 20.66
N LEU A 22 12.65 -4.71 21.50
CA LEU A 22 11.39 -5.01 22.16
C LEU A 22 10.17 -4.34 21.52
N THR A 23 10.39 -3.59 20.43
CA THR A 23 9.30 -3.04 19.63
C THR A 23 8.61 -4.15 18.85
N LYS A 24 7.27 -4.15 18.84
CA LYS A 24 6.45 -5.11 18.12
C LYS A 24 5.63 -4.39 17.05
N LEU A 25 5.37 -5.06 15.95
CA LEU A 25 4.52 -4.62 14.86
C LEU A 25 3.40 -5.64 14.64
N LEU A 26 2.17 -5.22 14.82
CA LEU A 26 0.99 -6.01 14.56
C LEU A 26 0.15 -5.31 13.49
N VAL A 27 -0.06 -5.96 12.36
CA VAL A 27 -0.84 -5.42 11.23
C VAL A 27 -1.90 -6.43 10.83
N GLY A 28 -3.15 -6.01 10.90
CA GLY A 28 -4.28 -6.82 10.49
C GLY A 28 -5.15 -6.09 9.46
N PRO A 29 -6.14 -6.78 8.87
CA PRO A 29 -6.98 -6.27 7.81
C PRO A 29 -8.13 -5.41 8.36
N TRP A 30 -7.79 -4.41 9.16
CA TRP A 30 -8.76 -3.60 9.90
C TRP A 30 -8.72 -2.13 9.50
N SER A 31 -9.84 -1.46 9.73
CA SER A 31 -9.89 0.00 9.72
C SER A 31 -9.49 0.59 11.07
N HIS A 32 -9.40 1.93 11.10
CA HIS A 32 -9.16 2.68 12.33
C HIS A 32 -10.23 2.43 13.43
N THR A 33 -11.41 2.00 13.05
CA THR A 33 -12.56 1.90 13.96
C THR A 33 -12.96 0.48 14.33
N ASN A 34 -12.43 -0.53 13.64
CA ASN A 34 -12.76 -1.93 13.89
C ASN A 34 -11.53 -2.81 14.13
N ILE A 35 -10.47 -2.24 14.73
CA ILE A 35 -9.24 -2.98 15.05
C ILE A 35 -9.57 -4.25 15.83
N GLY A 36 -9.08 -5.38 15.35
CA GLY A 36 -9.28 -6.69 15.99
C GLY A 36 -10.59 -7.39 15.64
N SER A 37 -11.43 -6.80 14.77
CA SER A 37 -12.71 -7.38 14.35
C SER A 37 -12.57 -8.35 13.17
N ASP A 38 -13.50 -9.28 13.02
CA ASP A 38 -13.71 -10.11 11.83
C ASP A 38 -14.85 -9.60 10.92
N GLU A 39 -15.42 -8.45 11.27
CA GLU A 39 -16.43 -7.82 10.42
C GLU A 39 -15.87 -7.47 9.04
N PRO A 40 -16.68 -7.62 7.97
CA PRO A 40 -16.27 -7.23 6.64
C PRO A 40 -15.80 -5.78 6.57
N PHE A 41 -14.76 -5.53 5.80
CA PHE A 41 -14.24 -4.19 5.59
C PHE A 41 -14.22 -3.86 4.09
N GLY A 42 -14.84 -2.76 3.71
CA GLY A 42 -15.10 -2.47 2.30
C GLY A 42 -15.97 -3.53 1.63
N ASN A 43 -15.53 -4.06 0.52
CA ASN A 43 -16.21 -5.14 -0.21
C ASN A 43 -15.68 -6.55 0.13
N VAL A 44 -14.79 -6.69 1.11
CA VAL A 44 -14.10 -7.95 1.40
C VAL A 44 -14.35 -8.40 2.85
N SER A 45 -14.51 -9.72 3.04
CA SER A 45 -14.50 -10.37 4.34
C SER A 45 -13.25 -11.23 4.48
N PHE A 46 -12.55 -11.06 5.60
CA PHE A 46 -11.31 -11.77 5.89
C PHE A 46 -11.49 -12.99 6.81
N GLY A 47 -12.74 -13.27 7.20
CA GLY A 47 -13.09 -14.41 8.04
C GLY A 47 -12.70 -14.24 9.51
N SER A 48 -13.05 -15.28 10.31
CA SER A 48 -12.83 -15.26 11.78
C SER A 48 -11.36 -15.19 12.20
N GLU A 49 -10.45 -15.63 11.33
CA GLU A 49 -9.01 -15.59 11.60
C GLU A 49 -8.46 -14.15 11.67
N ALA A 50 -9.20 -13.17 11.12
CA ALA A 50 -8.87 -11.75 11.23
C ALA A 50 -9.11 -11.20 12.65
N ALA A 51 -9.96 -11.86 13.45
CA ALA A 51 -10.28 -11.41 14.80
C ALA A 51 -9.12 -11.63 15.77
N ILE A 52 -8.81 -10.61 16.56
CA ILE A 52 -7.91 -10.72 17.71
C ILE A 52 -8.39 -9.82 18.86
N ASP A 53 -8.05 -10.18 20.07
CA ASP A 53 -8.17 -9.24 21.19
C ASP A 53 -6.96 -8.30 21.24
N HIS A 54 -7.04 -7.23 20.45
CA HIS A 54 -5.95 -6.24 20.36
C HIS A 54 -5.68 -5.50 21.68
N ILE A 55 -6.66 -5.46 22.60
CA ILE A 55 -6.47 -4.89 23.93
C ILE A 55 -5.64 -5.83 24.79
N ASP A 56 -5.89 -7.12 24.75
CA ASP A 56 -5.09 -8.12 25.46
C ASP A 56 -3.63 -8.11 24.97
N GLU A 57 -3.42 -8.00 23.65
CA GLU A 57 -2.07 -7.86 23.05
C GLU A 57 -1.33 -6.60 23.59
N GLN A 58 -2.02 -5.48 23.69
CA GLN A 58 -1.44 -4.27 24.27
C GLN A 58 -1.15 -4.44 25.78
N ILE A 59 -2.07 -5.05 26.51
CA ILE A 59 -1.87 -5.31 27.94
C ILE A 59 -0.66 -6.21 28.17
N LYS A 60 -0.50 -7.30 27.42
CA LYS A 60 0.68 -8.17 27.49
C LYS A 60 1.96 -7.39 27.30
N TRP A 61 2.00 -6.50 26.29
CA TRP A 61 3.17 -5.69 26.03
C TRP A 61 3.46 -4.70 27.17
N TYR A 62 2.44 -3.97 27.67
CA TYR A 62 2.60 -3.04 28.79
C TYR A 62 2.96 -3.74 30.10
N ASP A 63 2.39 -4.88 30.39
CA ASP A 63 2.72 -5.66 31.58
C ASP A 63 4.18 -6.10 31.55
N ALA A 64 4.67 -6.55 30.43
CA ALA A 64 6.09 -6.88 30.26
C ALA A 64 7.00 -5.66 30.42
N ARG A 65 6.66 -4.51 29.80
CA ARG A 65 7.53 -3.32 29.77
C ARG A 65 7.49 -2.49 31.05
N LEU A 66 6.31 -2.30 31.63
CA LEU A 66 6.10 -1.39 32.75
C LEU A 66 6.06 -2.08 34.11
N ARG A 67 5.65 -3.35 34.15
CA ARG A 67 5.47 -4.10 35.39
C ARG A 67 6.49 -5.22 35.56
N GLY A 68 7.28 -5.53 34.52
CA GLY A 68 8.25 -6.62 34.54
C GLY A 68 7.62 -8.01 34.66
N ILE A 69 6.37 -8.17 34.22
CA ILE A 69 5.68 -9.45 34.22
C ILE A 69 6.11 -10.22 32.99
N ASP A 70 6.55 -11.44 33.16
CA ASP A 70 6.81 -12.34 32.02
C ASP A 70 5.47 -12.75 31.39
N THR A 71 5.17 -12.21 30.21
CA THR A 71 3.95 -12.48 29.46
C THR A 71 4.23 -13.38 28.25
N GLY A 72 5.47 -13.80 28.04
CA GLY A 72 5.93 -14.55 26.86
C GLY A 72 6.09 -13.71 25.59
N ILE A 73 5.74 -12.40 25.63
CA ILE A 73 5.78 -11.55 24.43
C ILE A 73 7.20 -11.37 23.85
N ASP A 74 8.22 -11.52 24.68
CA ASP A 74 9.62 -11.37 24.25
C ASP A 74 10.12 -12.56 23.44
N ASP A 75 9.49 -13.72 23.58
CA ASP A 75 9.80 -14.93 22.82
C ASP A 75 9.09 -14.94 21.47
N GLU A 76 8.10 -14.05 21.26
CA GLU A 76 7.38 -13.95 20.01
C GLU A 76 8.20 -13.16 18.97
N PRO A 77 8.15 -13.51 17.66
CA PRO A 77 8.70 -12.68 16.61
C PRO A 77 8.19 -11.24 16.67
N PRO A 78 9.01 -10.24 16.33
CA PRO A 78 8.65 -8.83 16.48
C PRO A 78 7.56 -8.37 15.51
N ILE A 79 7.32 -9.10 14.44
CA ILE A 79 6.35 -8.77 13.39
C ILE A 79 5.30 -9.85 13.31
N ARG A 80 4.02 -9.44 13.31
CA ARG A 80 2.88 -10.29 12.99
C ARG A 80 1.98 -9.52 12.02
N ILE A 81 1.82 -10.04 10.81
CA ILE A 81 1.00 -9.46 9.74
C ILE A 81 -0.05 -10.45 9.29
N PHE A 82 -1.20 -9.95 8.86
CA PHE A 82 -2.25 -10.75 8.25
C PHE A 82 -2.14 -10.69 6.73
N VAL A 83 -2.02 -11.83 6.08
CA VAL A 83 -2.00 -11.92 4.62
C VAL A 83 -3.42 -12.05 4.11
N MET A 84 -3.90 -10.99 3.49
CA MET A 84 -5.23 -10.93 2.90
C MET A 84 -5.31 -11.87 1.69
N GLY A 85 -6.46 -12.48 1.44
CA GLY A 85 -6.63 -13.48 0.38
C GLY A 85 -6.29 -14.89 0.87
N GLU A 86 -5.11 -15.13 1.43
CA GLU A 86 -4.77 -16.35 2.16
C GLU A 86 -5.52 -16.41 3.51
N ASN A 87 -5.85 -15.23 4.06
CA ASN A 87 -6.54 -15.03 5.33
C ASN A 87 -5.84 -15.74 6.50
N SER A 88 -4.54 -15.59 6.57
CA SER A 88 -3.70 -16.19 7.60
C SER A 88 -2.69 -15.20 8.19
N TRP A 89 -2.28 -15.48 9.44
CA TRP A 89 -1.25 -14.70 10.12
C TRP A 89 0.14 -15.22 9.78
N LYS A 90 1.05 -14.30 9.42
CA LYS A 90 2.50 -14.57 9.30
C LYS A 90 3.28 -13.81 10.36
N THR A 91 4.39 -14.41 10.78
CA THR A 91 5.33 -13.77 11.70
C THR A 91 6.70 -13.63 11.05
N ALA A 92 7.42 -12.57 11.40
CA ALA A 92 8.76 -12.31 10.85
C ALA A 92 9.66 -11.56 11.85
N HIS A 93 10.96 -11.57 11.56
CA HIS A 93 11.96 -10.89 12.38
C HIS A 93 12.42 -9.55 11.80
N SER A 94 12.16 -9.30 10.53
CA SER A 94 12.50 -8.04 9.84
C SER A 94 11.47 -7.65 8.80
N TRP A 95 11.43 -6.35 8.49
CA TRP A 95 10.63 -5.80 7.41
C TRP A 95 11.54 -5.02 6.44
N PRO A 96 11.39 -5.13 5.11
CA PRO A 96 10.52 -6.11 4.44
C PRO A 96 10.85 -7.56 4.81
N LEU A 97 9.95 -8.49 4.51
CA LEU A 97 10.17 -9.91 4.82
C LEU A 97 11.47 -10.39 4.14
N PRO A 98 12.28 -11.26 4.78
CA PRO A 98 13.53 -11.72 4.19
C PRO A 98 13.38 -12.42 2.83
N GLU A 99 12.24 -13.03 2.59
CA GLU A 99 11.89 -13.72 1.35
C GLU A 99 11.30 -12.81 0.26
N THR A 100 11.08 -11.50 0.56
CA THR A 100 10.54 -10.56 -0.43
C THR A 100 11.48 -10.44 -1.63
N VAL A 101 10.96 -10.70 -2.82
CA VAL A 101 11.65 -10.54 -4.09
C VAL A 101 11.03 -9.37 -4.86
N TYR A 102 11.81 -8.31 -5.05
CA TYR A 102 11.36 -7.17 -5.84
C TYR A 102 11.29 -7.54 -7.31
N THR A 103 10.09 -7.49 -7.86
CA THR A 103 9.81 -7.83 -9.27
C THR A 103 9.30 -6.59 -9.99
N ASN A 104 9.92 -6.24 -11.12
CA ASN A 104 9.48 -5.13 -11.93
C ASN A 104 8.35 -5.56 -12.87
N TYR A 105 7.26 -4.81 -12.85
CA TYR A 105 6.22 -4.84 -13.87
C TYR A 105 6.27 -3.51 -14.64
N TYR A 106 6.13 -3.59 -15.96
CA TYR A 106 6.22 -2.44 -16.84
C TYR A 106 4.87 -2.11 -17.46
N LEU A 107 4.57 -0.80 -17.53
CA LEU A 107 3.40 -0.27 -18.21
C LEU A 107 3.70 -0.23 -19.71
N HIS A 108 2.89 -0.92 -20.51
CA HIS A 108 3.01 -0.95 -21.97
C HIS A 108 1.85 -0.21 -22.62
N ASP A 109 1.99 0.12 -23.91
CA ASP A 109 0.89 0.61 -24.71
C ASP A 109 -0.29 -0.39 -24.71
N HIS A 110 -1.48 0.09 -25.05
CA HIS A 110 -2.72 -0.68 -25.02
C HIS A 110 -3.13 -1.22 -23.64
N GLY A 111 -2.64 -0.64 -22.54
CA GLY A 111 -3.05 -0.98 -21.19
C GLY A 111 -2.52 -2.33 -20.68
N ILE A 112 -1.37 -2.78 -21.16
CA ILE A 112 -0.76 -4.04 -20.74
C ILE A 112 0.22 -3.78 -19.59
N LEU A 113 0.20 -4.65 -18.58
CA LEU A 113 1.16 -4.70 -17.48
C LEU A 113 1.90 -6.03 -17.54
N SER A 114 3.23 -6.02 -17.64
CA SER A 114 4.01 -7.24 -17.71
C SER A 114 5.44 -7.09 -17.18
N GLU A 115 6.11 -8.20 -16.93
CA GLU A 115 7.53 -8.25 -16.51
C GLU A 115 8.51 -7.97 -17.68
N HIS A 116 8.02 -7.92 -18.92
CA HIS A 116 8.87 -7.69 -20.10
C HIS A 116 9.25 -6.20 -20.17
N VAL A 117 10.53 -5.94 -20.40
CA VAL A 117 11.00 -4.58 -20.59
C VAL A 117 10.39 -3.99 -21.87
N PRO A 118 9.73 -2.81 -21.81
CA PRO A 118 9.11 -2.19 -22.98
C PRO A 118 10.14 -1.83 -24.05
N GLY A 119 9.70 -1.89 -25.30
CA GLY A 119 10.46 -1.42 -26.46
C GLY A 119 10.33 0.09 -26.66
N ASN A 120 10.26 0.48 -27.93
CA ASN A 120 9.97 1.87 -28.31
C ASN A 120 8.45 2.02 -28.51
N GLU A 121 7.75 2.33 -27.44
CA GLU A 121 6.30 2.47 -27.39
C GLU A 121 5.87 3.93 -27.39
N SER A 122 4.65 4.20 -27.82
CA SER A 122 4.08 5.55 -27.78
C SER A 122 3.56 5.85 -26.39
N PRO A 123 3.67 7.11 -25.89
CA PRO A 123 3.10 7.45 -24.60
C PRO A 123 1.57 7.44 -24.65
N ASP A 124 0.96 6.99 -23.56
CA ASP A 124 -0.45 7.16 -23.32
C ASP A 124 -0.79 8.61 -22.94
N LEU A 125 -1.98 9.06 -23.32
CA LEU A 125 -2.43 10.43 -23.10
C LEU A 125 -3.81 10.43 -22.46
N TYR A 126 -4.00 11.30 -21.47
CA TYR A 126 -5.32 11.55 -20.88
C TYR A 126 -5.50 13.04 -20.55
N GLY A 127 -6.74 13.47 -20.41
CA GLY A 127 -7.09 14.83 -20.02
C GLY A 127 -7.59 14.86 -18.59
N TYR A 128 -6.90 15.59 -17.72
CA TYR A 128 -7.35 15.85 -16.35
C TYR A 128 -8.19 17.12 -16.28
N ASP A 129 -9.40 17.02 -15.70
CA ASP A 129 -10.27 18.15 -15.42
C ASP A 129 -10.39 18.38 -13.89
N PRO A 130 -9.82 19.47 -13.34
CA PRO A 130 -9.89 19.76 -11.92
C PRO A 130 -11.32 20.08 -11.42
N VAL A 131 -12.28 20.33 -12.31
CA VAL A 131 -13.70 20.53 -11.95
C VAL A 131 -14.44 19.20 -11.80
N ASN A 132 -13.92 18.14 -12.42
CA ASN A 132 -14.45 16.77 -12.33
C ASN A 132 -13.32 15.78 -11.98
N PRO A 133 -12.68 15.91 -10.81
CA PRO A 133 -11.54 15.06 -10.46
C PRO A 133 -11.95 13.60 -10.32
N VAL A 134 -10.98 12.70 -10.49
CA VAL A 134 -11.17 11.28 -10.21
C VAL A 134 -11.56 11.11 -8.73
N PRO A 135 -12.68 10.45 -8.41
CA PRO A 135 -13.12 10.30 -7.04
C PRO A 135 -12.23 9.31 -6.27
N SER A 136 -11.97 9.61 -4.99
CA SER A 136 -11.43 8.60 -4.07
C SER A 136 -12.54 7.61 -3.71
N HIS A 137 -12.27 6.32 -3.89
CA HIS A 137 -13.18 5.24 -3.53
C HIS A 137 -12.37 4.04 -3.04
N GLY A 138 -12.51 3.72 -1.77
CA GLY A 138 -11.65 2.75 -1.09
C GLY A 138 -10.27 3.31 -0.73
N GLY A 139 -9.35 2.43 -0.37
CA GLY A 139 -7.97 2.76 -0.03
C GLY A 139 -7.77 3.28 1.39
N GLN A 140 -6.74 4.08 1.58
CA GLN A 140 -6.23 4.47 2.91
C GLN A 140 -6.93 5.70 3.51
N TYR A 141 -8.23 5.70 3.54
CA TYR A 141 -9.02 6.78 4.13
C TYR A 141 -9.26 6.55 5.62
N VAL A 142 -9.36 7.61 6.41
CA VAL A 142 -9.73 7.55 7.83
C VAL A 142 -11.26 7.67 8.01
N SER A 143 -12.04 7.15 7.08
CA SER A 143 -13.50 7.14 7.15
C SER A 143 -14.03 5.72 7.01
N ILE A 144 -14.96 5.33 7.87
CA ILE A 144 -15.58 3.99 7.82
C ILE A 144 -16.30 3.75 6.49
N GLU A 145 -16.85 4.79 5.88
CA GLU A 145 -17.71 4.69 4.70
C GLU A 145 -16.93 4.57 3.39
N CYS A 146 -15.66 5.01 3.38
CA CYS A 146 -14.88 5.17 2.15
C CYS A 146 -13.52 4.49 2.19
N SER A 147 -13.09 3.91 3.32
CA SER A 147 -11.77 3.27 3.45
C SER A 147 -11.84 1.77 3.27
N GLY A 148 -10.76 1.17 2.78
CA GLY A 148 -10.61 -0.27 2.64
C GLY A 148 -10.70 -0.78 1.22
N PRO A 149 -10.78 -2.10 1.05
CA PRO A 149 -10.78 -2.79 -0.23
C PRO A 149 -12.16 -2.67 -0.91
N PHE A 150 -12.36 -1.61 -1.68
CA PHE A 150 -13.56 -1.39 -2.49
C PHE A 150 -13.32 -1.71 -3.95
N ASP A 151 -14.40 -2.05 -4.65
CA ASP A 151 -14.42 -2.22 -6.09
C ASP A 151 -14.31 -0.86 -6.80
N ARG A 152 -13.31 -0.70 -7.65
CA ARG A 152 -13.02 0.53 -8.40
C ARG A 152 -13.40 0.45 -9.89
N THR A 153 -14.10 -0.57 -10.31
CA THR A 153 -14.47 -0.76 -11.72
C THR A 153 -15.10 0.49 -12.34
N ASP A 154 -15.98 1.18 -11.61
CA ASP A 154 -16.60 2.42 -12.09
C ASP A 154 -15.61 3.59 -12.21
N VAL A 155 -14.56 3.61 -11.37
CA VAL A 155 -13.49 4.62 -11.44
C VAL A 155 -12.57 4.32 -12.62
N GLU A 156 -12.23 3.07 -12.84
CA GLU A 156 -11.37 2.63 -13.96
C GLU A 156 -12.05 2.83 -15.32
N ALA A 157 -13.38 2.84 -15.38
CA ALA A 157 -14.14 3.09 -16.61
C ALA A 157 -14.11 4.55 -17.11
N ARG A 158 -13.47 5.46 -16.38
CA ARG A 158 -13.36 6.89 -16.76
C ARG A 158 -12.29 7.07 -17.85
N ASP A 159 -12.53 8.01 -18.75
CA ASP A 159 -11.60 8.38 -19.83
C ASP A 159 -10.31 9.09 -19.33
N ASP A 160 -10.32 9.57 -18.09
CA ASP A 160 -9.20 10.24 -17.45
C ASP A 160 -8.42 9.34 -16.47
N VAL A 161 -8.65 8.02 -16.54
CA VAL A 161 -7.93 6.98 -15.81
C VAL A 161 -7.25 6.02 -16.77
N LEU A 162 -5.94 5.88 -16.69
CA LEU A 162 -5.20 4.88 -17.44
C LEU A 162 -5.18 3.57 -16.64
N VAL A 163 -5.55 2.48 -17.28
CA VAL A 163 -5.59 1.14 -16.67
C VAL A 163 -4.60 0.23 -17.40
N TYR A 164 -3.77 -0.45 -16.62
CA TYR A 164 -2.80 -1.43 -17.12
C TYR A 164 -3.03 -2.75 -16.40
N SER A 165 -3.26 -3.81 -17.14
CA SER A 165 -3.60 -5.12 -16.59
C SER A 165 -2.63 -6.19 -17.06
N THR A 166 -2.35 -7.15 -16.20
CA THR A 166 -1.67 -8.38 -16.58
C THR A 166 -2.64 -9.29 -17.33
N GLU A 167 -2.11 -10.26 -18.06
CA GLU A 167 -2.91 -11.45 -18.39
C GLU A 167 -3.38 -12.12 -17.09
N PRO A 168 -4.47 -12.90 -17.13
CA PRO A 168 -4.91 -13.66 -15.98
C PRO A 168 -3.76 -14.48 -15.38
N LEU A 169 -3.57 -14.39 -14.08
CA LEU A 169 -2.49 -15.05 -13.40
C LEU A 169 -2.67 -16.58 -13.45
N GLU A 170 -1.61 -17.32 -13.85
CA GLU A 170 -1.65 -18.78 -13.90
C GLU A 170 -1.50 -19.46 -12.52
N ARG A 171 -1.10 -18.68 -11.52
CA ARG A 171 -0.90 -19.09 -10.13
C ARG A 171 -1.10 -17.91 -9.19
N ASP A 172 -1.39 -18.21 -7.94
CA ASP A 172 -1.49 -17.20 -6.90
C ASP A 172 -0.16 -16.46 -6.74
N ILE A 173 -0.24 -15.14 -6.52
CA ILE A 173 0.89 -14.28 -6.21
C ILE A 173 0.61 -13.62 -4.87
N GLU A 174 1.56 -13.71 -3.95
CA GLU A 174 1.56 -12.92 -2.73
C GLU A 174 2.35 -11.65 -2.95
N ILE A 175 1.71 -10.50 -2.67
CA ILE A 175 2.33 -9.18 -2.70
C ILE A 175 2.41 -8.69 -1.26
N THR A 176 3.61 -8.72 -0.67
CA THR A 176 3.85 -8.34 0.73
C THR A 176 5.13 -7.55 0.82
N GLY A 177 5.01 -6.26 1.10
CA GLY A 177 6.13 -5.33 1.18
C GLY A 177 5.84 -3.98 0.54
N PRO A 178 6.87 -3.11 0.44
CA PRO A 178 6.72 -1.78 -0.16
C PRO A 178 6.50 -1.86 -1.67
N ILE A 179 5.57 -1.03 -2.16
CA ILE A 179 5.24 -0.92 -3.57
C ILE A 179 5.61 0.47 -4.07
N LEU A 180 6.36 0.53 -5.16
CA LEU A 180 6.79 1.75 -5.79
C LEU A 180 6.33 1.80 -7.25
N LEU A 181 5.65 2.88 -7.63
CA LEU A 181 5.37 3.20 -9.03
C LEU A 181 6.36 4.24 -9.53
N LYS A 182 7.22 3.83 -10.48
CA LYS A 182 8.10 4.75 -11.20
C LYS A 182 7.42 5.16 -12.51
N LEU A 183 7.09 6.44 -12.61
CA LEU A 183 6.37 7.00 -13.76
C LEU A 183 7.23 8.02 -14.50
N TYR A 184 7.32 7.90 -15.81
CA TYR A 184 7.89 8.92 -16.70
C TYR A 184 6.74 9.66 -17.36
N ALA A 185 6.52 10.92 -16.96
CA ALA A 185 5.36 11.68 -17.42
C ALA A 185 5.68 13.15 -17.69
N SER A 186 4.85 13.77 -18.50
CA SER A 186 4.86 15.22 -18.72
C SER A 186 3.46 15.78 -18.51
N SER A 187 3.37 17.08 -18.26
CA SER A 187 2.10 17.78 -18.14
C SER A 187 2.09 19.02 -19.01
N SER A 188 0.92 19.44 -19.49
CA SER A 188 0.70 20.72 -20.14
C SER A 188 0.69 21.91 -19.17
N THR A 189 0.72 21.65 -17.85
CA THR A 189 0.70 22.65 -16.78
C THR A 189 1.99 22.64 -15.98
N LYS A 190 2.19 23.68 -15.15
CA LYS A 190 3.39 23.79 -14.29
C LYS A 190 3.34 22.89 -13.06
N ASP A 191 2.15 22.39 -12.70
CA ASP A 191 1.95 21.55 -11.53
C ASP A 191 0.68 20.71 -11.71
N THR A 192 0.72 19.50 -11.19
CA THR A 192 -0.41 18.54 -11.15
C THR A 192 -0.13 17.49 -10.08
N ASP A 193 -1.11 16.67 -9.79
CA ASP A 193 -0.92 15.47 -8.98
C ASP A 193 -0.92 14.24 -9.89
N PHE A 194 -0.01 13.30 -9.62
CA PHE A 194 -0.06 11.96 -10.18
C PHE A 194 -0.46 10.98 -9.08
N THR A 195 -1.40 10.10 -9.39
CA THR A 195 -1.86 9.04 -8.49
C THR A 195 -1.59 7.69 -9.14
N GLY A 196 -1.29 6.71 -8.31
CA GLY A 196 -1.19 5.32 -8.70
C GLY A 196 -2.01 4.46 -7.76
N THR A 197 -2.71 3.47 -8.29
CA THR A 197 -3.50 2.52 -7.51
C THR A 197 -3.17 1.11 -7.98
N LEU A 198 -2.89 0.21 -7.05
CA LEU A 198 -2.78 -1.22 -7.33
C LEU A 198 -4.11 -1.87 -6.97
N VAL A 199 -4.62 -2.71 -7.88
CA VAL A 199 -5.87 -3.44 -7.71
C VAL A 199 -5.67 -4.93 -7.95
N ASP A 200 -6.50 -5.74 -7.32
CA ASP A 200 -6.69 -7.15 -7.63
C ASP A 200 -7.97 -7.30 -8.46
N VAL A 201 -7.81 -7.79 -9.70
CA VAL A 201 -8.95 -7.97 -10.62
C VAL A 201 -9.48 -9.39 -10.47
N TYR A 202 -10.67 -9.49 -9.92
CA TYR A 202 -11.35 -10.75 -9.65
C TYR A 202 -11.93 -11.37 -10.95
N PRO A 203 -12.18 -12.70 -10.97
CA PRO A 203 -12.75 -13.37 -12.14
C PRO A 203 -14.14 -12.84 -12.57
N ASP A 204 -14.86 -12.17 -11.67
CA ASP A 204 -16.14 -11.51 -11.98
C ASP A 204 -15.98 -10.08 -12.53
N GLY A 205 -14.74 -9.63 -12.70
CA GLY A 205 -14.38 -8.34 -13.27
C GLY A 205 -14.29 -7.19 -12.27
N LYS A 206 -14.48 -7.44 -10.97
CA LYS A 206 -14.29 -6.41 -9.95
C LYS A 206 -12.82 -6.08 -9.78
N ALA A 207 -12.50 -4.81 -9.69
CA ALA A 207 -11.15 -4.29 -9.45
C ALA A 207 -11.03 -3.82 -7.98
N ILE A 208 -10.63 -4.72 -7.10
CA ILE A 208 -10.54 -4.44 -5.67
C ILE A 208 -9.24 -3.73 -5.35
N ILE A 209 -9.32 -2.52 -4.79
CA ILE A 209 -8.13 -1.76 -4.42
C ILE A 209 -7.32 -2.48 -3.33
N LEU A 210 -6.00 -2.59 -3.56
CA LEU A 210 -5.04 -3.08 -2.57
C LEU A 210 -4.33 -1.92 -1.88
N THR A 211 -3.76 -1.02 -2.68
CA THR A 211 -3.06 0.16 -2.16
C THR A 211 -3.06 1.28 -3.19
N GLU A 212 -2.76 2.51 -2.73
CA GLU A 212 -2.68 3.69 -3.58
C GLU A 212 -1.64 4.69 -3.07
N GLY A 213 -1.17 5.55 -3.95
CA GLY A 213 -0.27 6.64 -3.61
C GLY A 213 -0.51 7.87 -4.47
N ILE A 214 -0.06 9.01 -3.99
CA ILE A 214 -0.16 10.30 -4.67
C ILE A 214 1.13 11.10 -4.53
N LEU A 215 1.53 11.76 -5.62
CA LEU A 215 2.67 12.65 -5.62
C LEU A 215 2.32 13.95 -6.35
N ARG A 216 2.43 15.08 -5.64
CA ARG A 216 2.34 16.39 -6.27
C ARG A 216 3.62 16.72 -7.02
N ALA A 217 3.51 16.99 -8.31
CA ALA A 217 4.63 17.11 -9.22
C ALA A 217 5.71 18.12 -8.78
N ARG A 218 5.33 19.24 -8.19
CA ARG A 218 6.27 20.23 -7.67
C ARG A 218 7.09 19.75 -6.46
N PHE A 219 6.66 18.66 -5.80
CA PHE A 219 7.39 18.05 -4.68
C PHE A 219 8.05 16.71 -5.03
N ARG A 220 8.23 16.42 -6.35
CA ARG A 220 8.84 15.17 -6.81
C ARG A 220 10.25 14.91 -6.29
N SER A 221 11.03 15.99 -6.08
CA SER A 221 12.43 15.89 -5.63
C SER A 221 12.58 16.10 -4.12
N SER A 222 11.65 16.80 -3.46
CA SER A 222 11.71 17.14 -2.04
C SER A 222 10.36 17.63 -1.54
N ILE A 223 9.93 17.16 -0.38
CA ILE A 223 8.72 17.67 0.28
C ILE A 223 8.87 19.07 0.86
N GLU A 224 10.12 19.56 0.99
CA GLU A 224 10.44 20.87 1.59
C GLU A 224 10.65 21.96 0.54
N LYS A 225 10.91 21.59 -0.72
CA LYS A 225 11.27 22.52 -1.78
C LYS A 225 10.41 22.32 -3.02
N GLU A 226 9.74 23.38 -3.42
CA GLU A 226 8.92 23.36 -4.64
C GLU A 226 9.80 23.49 -5.89
N GLU A 227 9.55 22.61 -6.87
CA GLU A 227 10.15 22.65 -8.22
C GLU A 227 9.05 22.45 -9.25
N PHE A 228 8.57 23.55 -9.87
CA PHE A 228 7.54 23.48 -10.89
C PHE A 228 8.02 22.78 -12.16
N LEU A 229 7.07 22.13 -12.84
CA LEU A 229 7.33 21.52 -14.15
C LEU A 229 7.52 22.58 -15.23
N VAL A 230 8.31 22.23 -16.25
CA VAL A 230 8.28 22.89 -17.56
C VAL A 230 7.26 22.12 -18.41
N PRO A 231 6.18 22.77 -18.88
CA PRO A 231 5.15 22.10 -19.67
C PRO A 231 5.75 21.34 -20.87
N GLY A 232 5.31 20.10 -21.08
CA GLY A 232 5.77 19.22 -22.16
C GLY A 232 7.11 18.53 -21.91
N THR A 233 7.84 18.85 -20.85
CA THR A 233 9.07 18.16 -20.48
C THR A 233 8.72 16.90 -19.69
N VAL A 234 9.35 15.77 -20.04
CA VAL A 234 9.20 14.50 -19.32
C VAL A 234 10.07 14.51 -18.07
N TYR A 235 9.50 14.11 -16.96
CA TYR A 235 10.17 13.94 -15.67
C TYR A 235 9.93 12.53 -15.15
N GLU A 236 10.83 12.06 -14.31
CA GLU A 236 10.66 10.86 -13.49
C GLU A 236 9.92 11.21 -12.19
N PHE A 237 8.94 10.38 -11.82
CA PHE A 237 8.19 10.48 -10.58
C PHE A 237 8.23 9.12 -9.88
N ASP A 238 8.68 9.11 -8.65
CA ASP A 238 8.63 7.94 -7.76
C ASP A 238 7.45 8.09 -6.81
N LEU A 239 6.36 7.36 -7.08
CA LEU A 239 5.17 7.34 -6.23
C LEU A 239 5.28 6.16 -5.26
N ASP A 240 5.34 6.48 -3.97
CA ASP A 240 5.22 5.48 -2.91
C ASP A 240 3.74 5.05 -2.82
N LEU A 241 3.44 3.81 -3.22
CA LEU A 241 2.11 3.23 -3.10
C LEU A 241 1.92 2.51 -1.77
N TRP A 242 2.88 2.67 -0.87
CA TRP A 242 2.88 2.19 0.49
C TRP A 242 3.15 0.67 0.59
N GLU A 243 2.92 0.13 1.78
CA GLU A 243 3.12 -1.29 2.05
C GLU A 243 1.80 -2.08 1.85
N THR A 244 1.88 -3.28 1.33
CA THR A 244 0.76 -4.24 1.35
C THR A 244 1.08 -5.43 2.21
#